data_78364e3495d7853f07502205fbe3658c
#
_entry.id   78364e3495d7853f07502205fbe3658c
#
_cell.length_a   1.000
_cell.length_b   1.000
_cell.length_c   1.000
_cell.angle_alpha   90.00
_cell.angle_beta   90.00
_cell.angle_gamma   90.00
#
_symmetry.space_group_name_H-M   'P 1'
#
loop_
_entity.id
_entity.type
_entity.pdbx_description
1 polymer ?
#
loop_
_entity_poly.entity_id
_entity_poly.type
_entity_poly.pdbx_seq_one_letter_code
_entity_poly.pdbx_strand_id
1 'polypeptide(L)'
;MSNNISINTNQTPYFDDYDEDKSFHQVLYKPSLPVQARELSQQQSILRNQIKRFGDHVFKNGSKVSGGELVLNLEYEYVKLKPQYNSVDINISSFKNKTITGTQSGTKAMILGYTAINATAGDPDTVYVKYITGGATSNSVQGINMNNTGSGYTETPVVTITGGGGSGAVAVAVVSSGSVIAIDISSKGLGYTSAPTVTVTGGGGTGAIAVSTIVTSPAFLGGERIVATDLSVSANVVDTSPTYIQTIKITSGGSGYTVAPTMTIAAPSGSGTTATAIAGITSGVVTSITVTGGGTGYTGAPAVTMSSAPAGGVTGTSTAYLATPTGKGSSASISEGVFYVNGNFIKTLAQTVILDKYANIPTYRIGLSAIETIVGSGADTTLLDNAQGSSNFAAPGADRLKLALTLGKKTLASIDDSDFYEILRVELGIKTKDIKVPIYSVLEETFARRTFDESGSYTVRAHNIQLKDDPNDASKFLVRLDPGKSFIEGYEFETIVTTPIRVDRARTSVNVNNFD
;
A
#
# COMPACT_ATOMS: atom_id res chain seq x y z
N MET A 1 -25.36 -26.92 2.47
CA MET A 1 -24.30 -25.97 2.06
C MET A 1 -23.37 -25.78 3.24
N SER A 2 -22.09 -26.09 3.08
CA SER A 2 -21.12 -26.09 4.18
C SER A 2 -21.03 -24.70 4.81
N ASN A 3 -20.90 -24.65 6.13
CA ASN A 3 -20.36 -23.49 6.83
C ASN A 3 -19.12 -23.03 6.07
N ASN A 4 -19.02 -21.74 5.74
CA ASN A 4 -17.83 -21.17 5.07
C ASN A 4 -16.57 -21.18 5.95
N ILE A 5 -16.53 -21.99 6.99
CA ILE A 5 -15.34 -22.28 7.78
C ILE A 5 -14.71 -23.51 7.16
N SER A 6 -13.44 -23.41 6.83
CA SER A 6 -12.68 -24.51 6.19
C SER A 6 -12.40 -25.65 7.17
N ILE A 7 -12.31 -25.31 8.47
CA ILE A 7 -12.05 -26.29 9.53
C ILE A 7 -13.30 -27.12 9.80
N ASN A 8 -13.20 -28.42 9.56
CA ASN A 8 -14.26 -29.35 9.87
C ASN A 8 -14.29 -29.65 11.38
N THR A 9 -15.34 -29.18 12.06
CA THR A 9 -15.57 -29.44 13.48
C THR A 9 -16.45 -30.68 13.75
N ASN A 10 -16.99 -31.32 12.72
CA ASN A 10 -17.73 -32.60 12.85
C ASN A 10 -16.78 -33.79 12.81
N GLN A 11 -15.73 -33.73 13.64
CA GLN A 11 -14.74 -34.81 13.80
C GLN A 11 -14.11 -34.71 15.19
N THR A 12 -13.35 -35.75 15.55
CA THR A 12 -12.55 -35.76 16.81
C THR A 12 -11.76 -34.45 16.96
N PRO A 13 -11.77 -33.79 18.15
CA PRO A 13 -12.46 -34.15 19.38
C PRO A 13 -13.83 -33.50 19.55
N TYR A 14 -14.31 -32.68 18.61
CA TYR A 14 -15.44 -31.77 18.81
C TYR A 14 -16.80 -32.37 18.47
N PHE A 15 -16.89 -33.17 17.39
CA PHE A 15 -18.11 -33.82 16.90
C PHE A 15 -19.34 -32.91 16.79
N ASP A 16 -19.13 -31.66 16.32
CA ASP A 16 -20.22 -30.74 16.04
C ASP A 16 -20.92 -31.16 14.73
N ASP A 17 -21.99 -31.91 14.88
CA ASP A 17 -22.78 -32.49 13.78
C ASP A 17 -23.95 -31.57 13.36
N TYR A 18 -23.79 -30.25 13.50
CA TYR A 18 -24.77 -29.30 13.02
C TYR A 18 -25.03 -29.47 11.53
N ASP A 19 -26.30 -29.65 11.20
CA ASP A 19 -26.78 -29.81 9.84
C ASP A 19 -27.98 -28.86 9.62
N GLU A 20 -27.82 -27.91 8.68
CA GLU A 20 -28.81 -26.91 8.36
C GLU A 20 -30.09 -27.52 7.77
N ASP A 21 -29.96 -28.61 7.01
CA ASP A 21 -31.09 -29.27 6.34
C ASP A 21 -32.06 -29.93 7.35
N LYS A 22 -31.60 -30.18 8.58
CA LYS A 22 -32.45 -30.64 9.67
C LYS A 22 -33.32 -29.55 10.29
N SER A 23 -33.10 -28.28 9.92
CA SER A 23 -33.87 -27.12 10.39
C SER A 23 -33.94 -27.00 11.92
N PHE A 24 -32.89 -27.37 12.64
CA PHE A 24 -32.81 -27.18 14.08
C PHE A 24 -32.43 -25.72 14.40
N HIS A 25 -33.30 -25.03 15.15
CA HIS A 25 -33.12 -23.63 15.52
C HIS A 25 -32.73 -23.40 16.97
N GLN A 26 -32.91 -24.42 17.83
CA GLN A 26 -32.62 -24.33 19.25
C GLN A 26 -32.32 -25.69 19.85
N VAL A 27 -31.34 -25.77 20.75
CA VAL A 27 -31.11 -26.93 21.61
C VAL A 27 -31.93 -26.79 22.87
N LEU A 28 -32.74 -27.80 23.20
CA LEU A 28 -33.62 -27.83 24.36
C LEU A 28 -33.14 -28.87 25.36
N TYR A 29 -32.53 -28.43 26.44
CA TYR A 29 -32.03 -29.29 27.51
C TYR A 29 -33.18 -29.86 28.36
N LYS A 30 -33.16 -31.18 28.58
CA LYS A 30 -34.14 -31.85 29.43
C LYS A 30 -33.55 -32.08 30.81
N PRO A 31 -34.31 -31.82 31.88
CA PRO A 31 -33.91 -32.20 33.22
C PRO A 31 -33.58 -33.70 33.31
N SER A 32 -32.62 -34.06 34.14
CA SER A 32 -32.19 -35.44 34.40
C SER A 32 -31.45 -36.14 33.21
N LEU A 33 -31.14 -35.45 32.12
CA LEU A 33 -30.28 -35.98 31.07
C LEU A 33 -28.94 -35.23 31.09
N PRO A 34 -27.79 -35.94 30.88
CA PRO A 34 -26.49 -35.28 30.81
C PRO A 34 -26.40 -34.44 29.54
N VAL A 35 -25.81 -33.26 29.68
CA VAL A 35 -25.49 -32.39 28.55
C VAL A 35 -24.26 -32.94 27.81
N GLN A 36 -24.37 -33.09 26.50
CA GLN A 36 -23.25 -33.52 25.64
C GLN A 36 -22.46 -32.32 25.15
N ALA A 37 -21.14 -32.44 25.06
CA ALA A 37 -20.27 -31.37 24.56
C ALA A 37 -20.70 -30.88 23.16
N ARG A 38 -21.15 -31.78 22.28
CA ARG A 38 -21.65 -31.44 20.92
C ARG A 38 -22.89 -30.56 20.96
N GLU A 39 -23.77 -30.68 21.98
CA GLU A 39 -24.98 -29.85 22.10
C GLU A 39 -24.62 -28.40 22.40
N LEU A 40 -23.56 -28.16 23.19
CA LEU A 40 -23.02 -26.82 23.43
C LEU A 40 -22.37 -26.21 22.18
N SER A 41 -21.62 -27.00 21.41
CA SER A 41 -21.06 -26.56 20.15
C SER A 41 -22.14 -26.28 19.11
N GLN A 42 -23.14 -27.17 19.00
CA GLN A 42 -24.24 -27.05 18.06
C GLN A 42 -25.12 -25.81 18.33
N GLN A 43 -25.34 -25.45 19.60
CA GLN A 43 -26.01 -24.19 19.95
C GLN A 43 -25.29 -22.97 19.36
N GLN A 44 -23.96 -22.95 19.40
CA GLN A 44 -23.16 -21.87 18.81
C GLN A 44 -23.24 -21.89 17.28
N SER A 45 -23.19 -23.08 16.67
CA SER A 45 -23.28 -23.24 15.22
C SER A 45 -24.63 -22.79 14.66
N ILE A 46 -25.74 -23.07 15.36
CA ILE A 46 -27.06 -22.56 15.04
C ILE A 46 -27.07 -21.02 15.02
N LEU A 47 -26.58 -20.36 16.09
CA LEU A 47 -26.54 -18.89 16.16
C LEU A 47 -25.63 -18.28 15.09
N ARG A 48 -24.46 -18.86 14.85
CA ARG A 48 -23.56 -18.40 13.80
C ARG A 48 -24.18 -18.49 12.41
N ASN A 49 -24.94 -19.55 12.15
CA ASN A 49 -25.64 -19.69 10.87
C ASN A 49 -26.73 -18.62 10.68
N GLN A 50 -27.47 -18.24 11.75
CA GLN A 50 -28.44 -17.14 11.67
C GLN A 50 -27.74 -15.80 11.37
N ILE A 51 -26.61 -15.50 12.05
CA ILE A 51 -25.82 -14.29 11.80
C ILE A 51 -25.27 -14.29 10.38
N LYS A 52 -24.78 -15.44 9.91
CA LYS A 52 -24.28 -15.60 8.55
C LYS A 52 -25.37 -15.31 7.51
N ARG A 53 -26.56 -15.90 7.66
CA ARG A 53 -27.69 -15.66 6.73
C ARG A 53 -28.08 -14.18 6.68
N PHE A 54 -28.14 -13.51 7.82
CA PHE A 54 -28.41 -12.08 7.87
C PHE A 54 -27.27 -11.30 7.20
N GLY A 55 -26.02 -11.60 7.54
CA GLY A 55 -24.86 -10.93 6.98
C GLY A 55 -24.72 -11.11 5.47
N ASP A 56 -24.91 -12.32 4.94
CA ASP A 56 -24.87 -12.63 3.50
C ASP A 56 -25.95 -11.87 2.72
N HIS A 57 -27.08 -11.56 3.37
CA HIS A 57 -28.15 -10.78 2.74
C HIS A 57 -27.82 -9.28 2.68
N VAL A 58 -27.03 -8.77 3.62
CA VAL A 58 -26.68 -7.34 3.72
C VAL A 58 -25.36 -7.03 3.05
N PHE A 59 -24.30 -7.81 3.33
CA PHE A 59 -22.93 -7.52 2.90
C PHE A 59 -22.42 -8.52 1.87
N LYS A 60 -21.63 -8.05 0.91
CA LYS A 60 -20.79 -8.94 0.08
C LYS A 60 -19.63 -9.50 0.92
N ASN A 61 -19.23 -10.72 0.63
CA ASN A 61 -18.09 -11.36 1.27
C ASN A 61 -16.81 -10.53 1.03
N GLY A 62 -16.06 -10.27 2.09
CA GLY A 62 -14.90 -9.36 2.07
C GLY A 62 -15.23 -7.87 2.24
N SER A 63 -16.51 -7.52 2.45
CA SER A 63 -16.93 -6.13 2.62
C SER A 63 -16.40 -5.53 3.91
N LYS A 64 -15.93 -4.28 3.82
CA LYS A 64 -15.66 -3.43 4.98
C LYS A 64 -16.99 -3.04 5.64
N VAL A 65 -17.11 -3.25 6.95
CA VAL A 65 -18.31 -2.89 7.73
C VAL A 65 -18.09 -1.57 8.45
N SER A 66 -16.96 -1.42 9.15
CA SER A 66 -16.60 -0.19 9.85
C SER A 66 -15.08 -0.09 10.03
N GLY A 67 -14.54 1.13 10.11
CA GLY A 67 -13.09 1.35 10.21
C GLY A 67 -12.34 0.76 9.01
N GLY A 68 -11.12 0.25 9.23
CA GLY A 68 -10.34 -0.46 8.22
C GLY A 68 -9.93 0.43 7.03
N GLU A 69 -9.56 1.68 7.30
CA GLU A 69 -9.06 2.59 6.28
C GLU A 69 -7.69 2.13 5.80
N LEU A 70 -7.53 1.98 4.47
CA LEU A 70 -6.27 1.57 3.86
C LEU A 70 -5.53 2.80 3.32
N VAL A 71 -4.30 2.98 3.76
CA VAL A 71 -3.41 4.08 3.35
C VAL A 71 -2.22 3.51 2.59
N LEU A 72 -2.01 3.99 1.36
CA LEU A 72 -0.83 3.72 0.56
C LEU A 72 0.25 4.76 0.89
N ASN A 73 1.44 4.31 1.25
CA ASN A 73 2.60 5.15 1.49
C ASN A 73 3.71 4.80 0.48
N LEU A 74 3.98 5.70 -0.45
CA LEU A 74 5.05 5.60 -1.45
C LEU A 74 6.37 6.26 -1.00
N GLU A 75 6.35 6.86 0.18
CA GLU A 75 7.48 7.54 0.82
C GLU A 75 7.91 6.78 2.09
N TYR A 76 7.87 5.45 2.07
CA TYR A 76 8.20 4.62 3.23
C TYR A 76 9.72 4.48 3.33
N GLU A 77 10.34 5.42 4.04
CA GLU A 77 11.78 5.59 4.10
C GLU A 77 12.46 4.44 4.83
N TYR A 78 13.61 3.98 4.33
CA TYR A 78 14.36 2.86 4.89
C TYR A 78 15.81 3.23 5.21
N VAL A 79 16.37 2.47 6.15
CA VAL A 79 17.81 2.49 6.51
C VAL A 79 18.28 1.04 6.57
N LYS A 80 19.32 0.72 5.80
CA LYS A 80 19.95 -0.60 5.81
C LYS A 80 21.04 -0.65 6.87
N LEU A 81 21.07 -1.75 7.62
CA LEU A 81 21.98 -1.95 8.73
C LEU A 81 22.97 -3.07 8.42
N LYS A 82 24.20 -2.94 8.93
CA LYS A 82 25.14 -4.05 8.95
C LYS A 82 24.62 -5.13 9.90
N PRO A 83 24.80 -6.43 9.56
CA PRO A 83 24.24 -7.52 10.35
C PRO A 83 24.91 -7.64 11.73
N GLN A 84 26.09 -7.02 11.92
CA GLN A 84 26.86 -7.07 13.16
C GLN A 84 27.23 -5.67 13.65
N TYR A 85 27.21 -5.53 14.96
CA TYR A 85 27.75 -4.37 15.68
C TYR A 85 28.73 -4.87 16.74
N ASN A 86 30.00 -4.38 16.70
CA ASN A 86 31.10 -4.84 17.56
C ASN A 86 31.26 -6.38 17.54
N SER A 87 31.17 -7.00 16.34
CA SER A 87 31.28 -8.46 16.13
C SER A 87 30.16 -9.29 16.79
N VAL A 88 29.06 -8.66 17.18
CA VAL A 88 27.86 -9.32 17.69
C VAL A 88 26.73 -9.12 16.70
N ASP A 89 26.00 -10.18 16.38
CA ASP A 89 24.83 -10.11 15.50
C ASP A 89 23.77 -9.19 16.10
N ILE A 90 23.21 -8.29 15.27
CA ILE A 90 22.13 -7.42 15.73
C ILE A 90 20.81 -8.19 15.76
N ASN A 91 20.00 -7.95 16.79
CA ASN A 91 18.62 -8.38 16.79
C ASN A 91 17.74 -7.26 16.19
N ILE A 92 17.46 -7.36 14.89
CA ILE A 92 16.69 -6.33 14.18
C ILE A 92 15.30 -6.07 14.78
N SER A 93 14.67 -7.08 15.39
CA SER A 93 13.34 -6.95 16.00
C SER A 93 13.34 -6.00 17.20
N SER A 94 14.45 -5.89 17.92
CA SER A 94 14.60 -5.02 19.08
C SER A 94 14.60 -3.52 18.75
N PHE A 95 14.77 -3.18 17.46
CA PHE A 95 14.74 -1.80 16.98
C PHE A 95 13.32 -1.25 16.79
N LYS A 96 12.30 -2.10 16.67
CA LYS A 96 10.92 -1.67 16.43
C LYS A 96 10.43 -0.71 17.51
N ASN A 97 9.77 0.38 17.09
CA ASN A 97 9.23 1.45 17.94
C ASN A 97 10.29 2.25 18.72
N LYS A 98 11.58 2.10 18.40
CA LYS A 98 12.65 2.92 19.00
C LYS A 98 12.87 4.19 18.19
N THR A 99 13.30 5.25 18.87
CA THR A 99 13.84 6.45 18.22
C THR A 99 15.35 6.31 18.18
N ILE A 100 15.93 6.42 16.99
CA ILE A 100 17.36 6.32 16.75
C ILE A 100 17.95 7.66 16.36
N THR A 101 19.23 7.85 16.71
CA THR A 101 20.01 9.03 16.37
C THR A 101 21.31 8.59 15.70
N GLY A 102 21.65 9.17 14.56
CA GLY A 102 22.95 9.02 13.90
C GLY A 102 24.03 9.79 14.65
N THR A 103 25.15 9.14 14.93
CA THR A 103 26.22 9.74 15.75
C THR A 103 27.04 10.76 14.98
N GLN A 104 27.03 10.74 13.65
CA GLN A 104 27.74 11.68 12.79
C GLN A 104 26.80 12.71 12.17
N SER A 105 25.68 12.25 11.62
CA SER A 105 24.67 13.11 10.97
C SER A 105 23.83 13.93 11.94
N GLY A 106 23.69 13.47 13.19
CA GLY A 106 22.73 14.02 14.15
C GLY A 106 21.26 13.78 13.78
N THR A 107 21.02 13.07 12.67
CA THR A 107 19.66 12.74 12.18
C THR A 107 18.94 11.86 13.18
N LYS A 108 17.67 12.17 13.44
CA LYS A 108 16.79 11.39 14.33
C LYS A 108 15.60 10.85 13.55
N ALA A 109 15.26 9.58 13.83
CA ALA A 109 14.10 8.95 13.24
C ALA A 109 13.47 7.93 14.19
N MET A 110 12.16 7.79 14.10
CA MET A 110 11.40 6.72 14.76
C MET A 110 11.30 5.52 13.83
N ILE A 111 11.58 4.33 14.35
CA ILE A 111 11.46 3.07 13.59
C ILE A 111 10.02 2.58 13.63
N LEU A 112 9.42 2.48 12.44
CA LEU A 112 8.04 2.03 12.24
C LEU A 112 7.95 0.50 12.05
N GLY A 113 8.99 -0.09 11.44
CA GLY A 113 9.02 -1.51 11.10
C GLY A 113 10.42 -1.95 10.69
N TYR A 114 10.57 -3.23 10.40
CA TYR A 114 11.83 -3.82 9.97
C TYR A 114 11.62 -5.01 9.03
N THR A 115 12.66 -5.36 8.29
CA THR A 115 12.82 -6.65 7.61
C THR A 115 14.18 -7.22 7.99
N ALA A 116 14.19 -8.49 8.39
CA ALA A 116 15.43 -9.19 8.67
C ALA A 116 16.21 -9.49 7.38
N ILE A 117 17.50 -9.69 7.54
CA ILE A 117 18.42 -10.10 6.47
C ILE A 117 17.86 -11.29 5.68
N ASN A 118 17.96 -11.21 4.37
CA ASN A 118 17.69 -12.31 3.46
C ASN A 118 18.93 -12.56 2.61
N ALA A 119 19.76 -13.50 3.05
CA ALA A 119 21.03 -13.84 2.38
C ALA A 119 20.82 -14.33 0.94
N THR A 120 19.70 -15.03 0.65
CA THR A 120 19.39 -15.54 -0.70
C THR A 120 19.07 -14.40 -1.67
N ALA A 121 18.39 -13.34 -1.20
CA ALA A 121 18.08 -12.17 -2.00
C ALA A 121 19.17 -11.09 -1.93
N GLY A 122 20.20 -11.26 -1.10
CA GLY A 122 21.24 -10.26 -0.85
C GLY A 122 20.73 -9.02 -0.08
N ASP A 123 19.55 -9.11 0.55
CA ASP A 123 18.98 -8.01 1.31
C ASP A 123 19.57 -7.95 2.71
N PRO A 124 20.12 -6.81 3.17
CA PRO A 124 20.59 -6.64 4.55
C PRO A 124 19.42 -6.43 5.52
N ASP A 125 19.71 -6.50 6.81
CA ASP A 125 18.79 -6.00 7.82
C ASP A 125 18.37 -4.58 7.50
N THR A 126 17.06 -4.32 7.49
CA THR A 126 16.52 -3.03 7.06
C THR A 126 15.46 -2.56 8.05
N VAL A 127 15.60 -1.33 8.56
CA VAL A 127 14.58 -0.66 9.34
C VAL A 127 13.84 0.37 8.49
N TYR A 128 12.54 0.49 8.68
CA TYR A 128 11.73 1.53 8.06
C TYR A 128 11.46 2.63 9.07
N VAL A 129 11.70 3.86 8.65
CA VAL A 129 11.77 4.99 9.56
C VAL A 129 10.83 6.12 9.17
N LYS A 130 10.44 6.89 10.18
CA LYS A 130 9.89 8.23 10.02
C LYS A 130 10.88 9.22 10.60
N TYR A 131 11.49 10.04 9.76
CA TYR A 131 12.44 11.05 10.23
C TYR A 131 11.75 12.07 11.12
N ILE A 132 12.39 12.40 12.22
CA ILE A 132 12.00 13.46 13.16
C ILE A 132 12.81 14.71 12.82
N THR A 133 14.12 14.53 12.58
CA THR A 133 15.03 15.56 12.10
C THR A 133 15.91 14.96 11.01
N GLY A 134 16.09 15.65 9.91
CA GLY A 134 16.79 15.14 8.73
C GLY A 134 15.91 14.23 7.87
N GLY A 135 16.52 13.41 7.06
CA GLY A 135 15.87 12.38 6.27
C GLY A 135 16.12 12.45 4.76
N ALA A 136 15.64 11.43 4.04
CA ALA A 136 15.77 11.33 2.58
C ALA A 136 14.95 12.40 1.83
N THR A 137 14.06 13.10 2.51
CA THR A 137 13.34 14.30 2.04
C THR A 137 14.08 15.59 2.34
N SER A 138 15.36 15.53 2.73
CA SER A 138 16.22 16.71 2.76
C SER A 138 16.13 17.46 1.44
N ASN A 139 16.14 18.78 1.47
CA ASN A 139 15.86 19.66 0.35
C ASN A 139 14.35 19.79 -0.01
N SER A 140 13.49 19.60 0.96
CA SER A 140 12.06 19.92 0.85
C SER A 140 11.68 21.06 1.81
N VAL A 141 10.54 21.69 1.57
CA VAL A 141 10.01 22.74 2.48
C VAL A 141 9.54 22.07 3.77
N GLN A 142 10.15 22.43 4.87
CA GLN A 142 9.88 21.84 6.20
C GLN A 142 8.68 22.51 6.86
N GLY A 143 8.64 23.84 6.81
CA GLY A 143 7.62 24.66 7.44
C GLY A 143 7.51 26.02 6.78
N ILE A 144 6.40 26.69 7.01
CA ILE A 144 6.17 28.08 6.61
C ILE A 144 5.71 28.82 7.86
N ASN A 145 6.53 29.79 8.29
CA ASN A 145 6.27 30.60 9.48
C ASN A 145 5.72 31.95 9.07
N MET A 146 4.67 32.39 9.75
CA MET A 146 4.11 33.72 9.55
C MET A 146 4.97 34.75 10.29
N ASN A 147 5.49 35.75 9.55
CA ASN A 147 6.17 36.93 10.13
C ASN A 147 5.18 38.09 10.31
N ASN A 148 4.15 38.14 9.48
CA ASN A 148 3.04 39.08 9.61
C ASN A 148 1.77 38.39 9.13
N THR A 149 0.71 38.46 9.91
CA THR A 149 -0.59 37.86 9.61
C THR A 149 -1.43 38.64 8.61
N GLY A 150 -1.08 39.91 8.35
CA GLY A 150 -1.87 40.81 7.54
C GLY A 150 -3.26 41.09 8.12
N SER A 151 -4.10 41.76 7.35
CA SER A 151 -5.48 42.05 7.75
C SER A 151 -6.40 42.21 6.54
N GLY A 152 -7.71 42.16 6.80
CA GLY A 152 -8.75 42.42 5.78
C GLY A 152 -9.06 41.21 4.88
N TYR A 153 -8.58 39.99 5.20
CA TYR A 153 -8.88 38.80 4.43
C TYR A 153 -10.32 38.33 4.68
N THR A 154 -11.13 38.37 3.63
CA THR A 154 -12.52 37.87 3.63
C THR A 154 -12.65 36.48 3.07
N GLU A 155 -11.64 36.03 2.28
CA GLU A 155 -11.53 34.72 1.67
C GLU A 155 -10.11 34.16 1.85
N THR A 156 -9.93 32.86 1.62
CA THR A 156 -8.61 32.23 1.67
C THR A 156 -7.73 32.74 0.53
N PRO A 157 -6.59 33.40 0.81
CA PRO A 157 -5.69 33.87 -0.23
C PRO A 157 -4.92 32.70 -0.88
N VAL A 158 -4.44 32.95 -2.08
CA VAL A 158 -3.58 31.99 -2.80
C VAL A 158 -2.15 32.09 -2.26
N VAL A 159 -1.59 30.95 -1.90
CA VAL A 159 -0.18 30.82 -1.49
C VAL A 159 0.63 30.30 -2.68
N THR A 160 1.62 31.06 -3.10
CA THR A 160 2.54 30.69 -4.18
C THR A 160 3.95 30.51 -3.61
N ILE A 161 4.58 29.37 -3.91
CA ILE A 161 5.94 29.02 -3.46
C ILE A 161 6.84 28.96 -4.69
N THR A 162 7.85 29.84 -4.75
CA THR A 162 8.73 29.99 -5.94
C THR A 162 10.20 30.11 -5.54
N GLY A 163 11.08 29.75 -6.47
CA GLY A 163 12.53 29.84 -6.26
C GLY A 163 13.10 28.70 -5.42
N GLY A 164 14.25 28.94 -4.81
CA GLY A 164 14.92 27.96 -3.96
C GLY A 164 15.55 26.76 -4.68
N GLY A 165 15.50 26.70 -6.02
CA GLY A 165 16.09 25.63 -6.84
C GLY A 165 15.25 24.34 -6.91
N GLY A 166 14.21 24.21 -6.10
CA GLY A 166 13.29 23.06 -6.06
C GLY A 166 11.95 23.32 -6.72
N SER A 167 11.05 22.34 -6.66
CA SER A 167 9.70 22.43 -7.22
C SER A 167 8.70 21.52 -6.48
N GLY A 168 7.40 21.73 -6.76
CA GLY A 168 6.33 20.86 -6.26
C GLY A 168 5.87 21.12 -4.82
N ALA A 169 6.37 22.15 -4.13
CA ALA A 169 5.80 22.55 -2.86
C ALA A 169 4.46 23.28 -3.08
N VAL A 170 3.44 22.87 -2.29
CA VAL A 170 2.10 23.43 -2.32
C VAL A 170 1.65 23.67 -0.88
N ALA A 171 1.04 24.82 -0.63
CA ALA A 171 0.51 25.15 0.68
C ALA A 171 -0.80 25.95 0.59
N VAL A 172 -1.56 25.94 1.67
CA VAL A 172 -2.86 26.62 1.79
C VAL A 172 -2.85 27.53 3.01
N ALA A 173 -3.35 28.74 2.86
CA ALA A 173 -3.47 29.68 3.97
C ALA A 173 -4.68 29.34 4.85
N VAL A 174 -4.50 29.50 6.16
CA VAL A 174 -5.57 29.40 7.16
C VAL A 174 -5.92 30.82 7.62
N VAL A 175 -7.15 31.27 7.35
CA VAL A 175 -7.64 32.58 7.71
C VAL A 175 -8.52 32.50 8.94
N SER A 176 -8.30 33.37 9.90
CA SER A 176 -9.16 33.56 11.07
C SER A 176 -9.25 35.06 11.43
N SER A 177 -10.46 35.52 11.69
CA SER A 177 -10.73 36.93 12.07
C SER A 177 -10.09 37.96 11.11
N GLY A 178 -10.13 37.66 9.81
CA GLY A 178 -9.59 38.55 8.76
C GLY A 178 -8.06 38.58 8.66
N SER A 179 -7.36 37.67 9.28
CA SER A 179 -5.89 37.53 9.24
C SER A 179 -5.46 36.11 8.85
N VAL A 180 -4.33 35.97 8.17
CA VAL A 180 -3.71 34.66 7.87
C VAL A 180 -2.94 34.20 9.09
N ILE A 181 -3.50 33.26 9.84
CA ILE A 181 -2.92 32.81 11.12
C ILE A 181 -1.88 31.70 10.93
N ALA A 182 -2.00 30.93 9.84
CA ALA A 182 -1.06 29.84 9.50
C ALA A 182 -1.07 29.57 7.99
N ILE A 183 -0.04 28.89 7.52
CA ILE A 183 0.02 28.33 6.17
C ILE A 183 0.37 26.84 6.29
N ASP A 184 -0.57 25.98 5.91
CA ASP A 184 -0.44 24.54 5.97
C ASP A 184 0.13 23.97 4.68
N ILE A 185 1.20 23.18 4.78
CA ILE A 185 1.87 22.57 3.64
C ILE A 185 1.14 21.29 3.25
N SER A 186 0.53 21.26 2.09
CA SER A 186 -0.09 20.06 1.52
C SER A 186 0.89 19.20 0.72
N SER A 187 1.94 19.79 0.14
CA SER A 187 3.06 19.09 -0.48
C SER A 187 4.37 19.81 -0.16
N LYS A 188 5.39 19.08 0.28
CA LYS A 188 6.69 19.65 0.65
C LYS A 188 7.60 19.97 -0.53
N GLY A 189 7.29 19.44 -1.72
CA GLY A 189 8.17 19.55 -2.89
C GLY A 189 9.53 18.88 -2.68
N LEU A 190 10.42 19.02 -3.64
CA LEU A 190 11.75 18.41 -3.63
C LEU A 190 12.78 19.31 -4.33
N GLY A 191 14.08 19.09 -4.01
CA GLY A 191 15.20 19.70 -4.70
C GLY A 191 15.53 21.14 -4.29
N TYR A 192 14.99 21.65 -3.20
CA TYR A 192 15.26 22.99 -2.72
C TYR A 192 16.68 23.10 -2.14
N THR A 193 17.52 23.93 -2.73
CA THR A 193 18.90 24.23 -2.26
C THR A 193 18.95 25.43 -1.30
N SER A 194 17.89 26.26 -1.32
CA SER A 194 17.65 27.36 -0.39
C SER A 194 16.16 27.49 -0.10
N ALA A 195 15.80 28.21 0.96
CA ALA A 195 14.40 28.45 1.30
C ALA A 195 13.68 29.18 0.15
N PRO A 196 12.60 28.63 -0.42
CA PRO A 196 11.83 29.29 -1.47
C PRO A 196 11.08 30.51 -0.94
N THR A 197 10.76 31.44 -1.81
CA THR A 197 9.94 32.61 -1.49
C THR A 197 8.47 32.18 -1.40
N VAL A 198 7.81 32.58 -0.33
CA VAL A 198 6.37 32.38 -0.14
C VAL A 198 5.66 33.70 -0.37
N THR A 199 4.72 33.73 -1.30
CA THR A 199 3.91 34.90 -1.64
C THR A 199 2.44 34.58 -1.36
N VAL A 200 1.77 35.49 -0.62
CA VAL A 200 0.35 35.38 -0.31
C VAL A 200 -0.39 36.48 -1.07
N THR A 201 -1.33 36.08 -1.95
CA THR A 201 -2.04 37.01 -2.84
C THR A 201 -3.55 36.78 -2.85
N GLY A 202 -4.33 37.82 -3.05
CA GLY A 202 -5.80 37.71 -3.11
C GLY A 202 -6.47 37.65 -1.75
N GLY A 203 -7.69 37.12 -1.69
CA GLY A 203 -8.48 36.99 -0.46
C GLY A 203 -9.01 38.31 0.13
N GLY A 204 -8.90 39.42 -0.59
CA GLY A 204 -9.40 40.74 -0.16
C GLY A 204 -8.53 41.50 0.87
N GLY A 205 -7.56 40.80 1.48
CA GLY A 205 -6.65 41.36 2.50
C GLY A 205 -5.27 41.70 1.97
N THR A 206 -4.43 42.31 2.84
CA THR A 206 -3.04 42.68 2.52
C THR A 206 -2.12 42.48 3.71
N GLY A 207 -0.81 42.51 3.44
CA GLY A 207 0.23 42.57 4.47
C GLY A 207 0.63 41.22 5.10
N ALA A 208 0.09 40.08 4.66
CA ALA A 208 0.59 38.77 5.12
C ALA A 208 1.99 38.49 4.56
N ILE A 209 2.93 38.20 5.45
CA ILE A 209 4.31 37.89 5.13
C ILE A 209 4.65 36.55 5.78
N ALA A 210 5.15 35.61 4.99
CA ALA A 210 5.56 34.30 5.45
C ALA A 210 6.97 33.94 4.95
N VAL A 211 7.69 33.16 5.75
CA VAL A 211 9.03 32.68 5.42
C VAL A 211 9.04 31.15 5.49
N SER A 212 9.53 30.52 4.42
CA SER A 212 9.72 29.09 4.38
C SER A 212 11.03 28.66 5.03
N THR A 213 11.03 27.45 5.55
CA THR A 213 12.25 26.75 6.01
C THR A 213 12.40 25.45 5.24
N ILE A 214 13.63 25.06 4.93
CA ILE A 214 13.93 23.79 4.27
C ILE A 214 14.65 22.84 5.22
N VAL A 215 14.49 21.54 4.97
CA VAL A 215 15.28 20.53 5.65
C VAL A 215 16.66 20.52 5.04
N THR A 216 17.68 20.82 5.84
CA THR A 216 19.09 20.81 5.44
C THR A 216 19.86 19.64 6.03
N SER A 217 19.27 18.90 6.98
CA SER A 217 19.92 17.76 7.60
C SER A 217 19.89 16.55 6.68
N PRO A 218 21.02 15.87 6.45
CA PRO A 218 21.08 14.69 5.60
C PRO A 218 20.28 13.53 6.21
N ALA A 219 19.98 12.52 5.40
CA ALA A 219 19.62 11.19 5.87
C ALA A 219 20.77 10.60 6.72
N PHE A 220 20.54 9.45 7.34
CA PHE A 220 21.63 8.71 7.97
C PHE A 220 22.75 8.45 6.97
N LEU A 221 23.99 8.66 7.41
CA LEU A 221 25.19 8.50 6.57
C LEU A 221 25.57 7.01 6.48
N GLY A 222 26.06 6.58 5.33
CA GLY A 222 26.64 5.26 5.17
C GLY A 222 27.83 5.06 6.13
N GLY A 223 27.85 3.92 6.80
CA GLY A 223 28.87 3.55 7.79
C GLY A 223 28.71 4.16 9.18
N GLU A 224 27.83 5.16 9.36
CA GLU A 224 27.67 5.76 10.67
C GLU A 224 27.00 4.81 11.67
N ARG A 225 27.31 5.00 12.93
CA ARG A 225 26.61 4.35 14.03
C ARG A 225 25.29 5.05 14.30
N ILE A 226 24.23 4.26 14.43
CA ILE A 226 22.93 4.69 14.94
C ILE A 226 22.71 4.11 16.33
N VAL A 227 22.10 4.89 17.21
CA VAL A 227 21.89 4.53 18.61
C VAL A 227 20.45 4.89 18.99
N ALA A 228 19.75 3.98 19.67
CA ALA A 228 18.46 4.31 20.25
C ALA A 228 18.60 5.33 21.38
N THR A 229 17.60 6.20 21.54
CA THR A 229 17.57 7.23 22.58
C THR A 229 17.71 6.66 24.00
N ASP A 230 17.19 5.44 24.21
CA ASP A 230 17.30 4.70 25.48
C ASP A 230 18.58 3.86 25.59
N LEU A 231 19.49 3.99 24.63
CA LEU A 231 20.76 3.26 24.52
C LEU A 231 20.62 1.72 24.46
N SER A 232 19.41 1.21 24.33
CA SER A 232 19.11 -0.24 24.37
C SER A 232 19.62 -0.98 23.14
N VAL A 233 19.72 -0.31 21.99
CA VAL A 233 20.18 -0.91 20.74
C VAL A 233 21.10 0.05 19.98
N SER A 234 22.05 -0.53 19.28
CA SER A 234 22.96 0.18 18.38
C SER A 234 23.27 -0.68 17.16
N ALA A 235 23.48 -0.05 16.02
CA ALA A 235 23.93 -0.69 14.79
C ALA A 235 24.73 0.29 13.94
N ASN A 236 25.46 -0.20 12.94
CA ASN A 236 26.02 0.63 11.90
C ASN A 236 25.15 0.59 10.65
N VAL A 237 24.94 1.75 10.05
CA VAL A 237 24.35 1.85 8.71
C VAL A 237 25.32 1.18 7.71
N VAL A 238 24.77 0.51 6.70
CA VAL A 238 25.58 -0.08 5.62
C VAL A 238 26.40 1.02 4.94
N ASP A 239 27.62 0.72 4.54
CA ASP A 239 28.49 1.68 3.86
C ASP A 239 27.92 2.07 2.49
N THR A 240 28.30 3.25 2.01
CA THR A 240 27.89 3.75 0.68
C THR A 240 28.57 3.01 -0.48
N SER A 241 29.53 2.14 -0.21
CA SER A 241 30.29 1.37 -1.19
C SER A 241 30.37 -0.11 -0.82
N PRO A 242 30.21 -1.06 -1.72
CA PRO A 242 30.07 -0.90 -3.18
C PRO A 242 28.62 -0.68 -3.61
N THR A 243 28.43 0.19 -4.58
CA THR A 243 27.13 0.41 -5.23
C THR A 243 26.87 -0.71 -6.23
N TYR A 244 25.79 -1.43 -6.03
CA TYR A 244 25.31 -2.49 -6.93
C TYR A 244 23.83 -2.25 -7.24
N ILE A 245 23.32 -2.88 -8.29
CA ILE A 245 21.89 -2.81 -8.60
C ILE A 245 21.14 -3.76 -7.69
N GLN A 246 20.24 -3.21 -6.89
CA GLN A 246 19.44 -4.00 -5.95
C GLN A 246 18.14 -4.49 -6.57
N THR A 247 17.48 -3.65 -7.37
CA THR A 247 16.23 -4.02 -8.04
C THR A 247 16.09 -3.28 -9.36
N ILE A 248 15.35 -3.89 -10.29
CA ILE A 248 14.94 -3.27 -11.55
C ILE A 248 13.42 -3.30 -11.59
N LYS A 249 12.81 -2.13 -11.71
CA LYS A 249 11.35 -1.99 -11.77
C LYS A 249 10.88 -1.77 -13.19
N ILE A 250 9.81 -2.44 -13.56
CA ILE A 250 9.11 -2.26 -14.82
C ILE A 250 8.39 -0.92 -14.78
N THR A 251 8.66 -0.05 -15.76
CA THR A 251 7.94 1.21 -15.99
C THR A 251 6.87 1.04 -17.07
N SER A 252 7.08 0.09 -17.99
CA SER A 252 6.07 -0.40 -18.93
C SER A 252 6.38 -1.86 -19.25
N GLY A 253 5.39 -2.74 -19.14
CA GLY A 253 5.56 -4.16 -19.46
C GLY A 253 5.66 -4.47 -20.95
N GLY A 254 5.38 -3.49 -21.81
CA GLY A 254 5.30 -3.70 -23.26
C GLY A 254 4.15 -4.65 -23.64
N SER A 255 4.20 -5.20 -24.84
CA SER A 255 3.21 -6.18 -25.32
C SER A 255 3.76 -7.02 -26.47
N GLY A 256 3.11 -8.16 -26.75
CA GLY A 256 3.45 -9.01 -27.89
C GLY A 256 4.64 -9.92 -27.68
N TYR A 257 5.18 -10.05 -26.49
CA TYR A 257 6.28 -10.96 -26.21
C TYR A 257 5.81 -12.43 -26.23
N THR A 258 6.44 -13.23 -27.05
CA THR A 258 6.23 -14.70 -27.11
C THR A 258 7.22 -15.46 -26.22
N VAL A 259 8.38 -14.86 -25.95
CA VAL A 259 9.42 -15.32 -25.05
C VAL A 259 9.90 -14.15 -24.18
N ALA A 260 10.43 -14.45 -23.00
CA ALA A 260 10.96 -13.41 -22.12
C ALA A 260 12.08 -12.62 -22.82
N PRO A 261 12.02 -11.27 -22.81
CA PRO A 261 13.05 -10.46 -23.44
C PRO A 261 14.39 -10.60 -22.73
N THR A 262 15.48 -10.54 -23.48
CA THR A 262 16.83 -10.44 -22.94
C THR A 262 17.01 -9.07 -22.29
N MET A 263 17.51 -9.05 -21.06
CA MET A 263 17.83 -7.82 -20.32
C MET A 263 19.26 -7.41 -20.59
N THR A 264 19.47 -6.18 -21.05
CA THR A 264 20.80 -5.58 -21.20
C THR A 264 20.95 -4.43 -20.23
N ILE A 265 21.94 -4.51 -19.36
CA ILE A 265 22.24 -3.51 -18.34
C ILE A 265 23.56 -2.87 -18.71
N ALA A 266 23.60 -1.53 -18.73
CA ALA A 266 24.83 -0.80 -19.03
C ALA A 266 25.91 -1.13 -17.97
N ALA A 267 27.16 -1.30 -18.43
CA ALA A 267 28.29 -1.52 -17.53
C ALA A 267 28.52 -0.29 -16.63
N PRO A 268 29.12 -0.46 -15.43
CA PRO A 268 29.52 0.65 -14.59
C PRO A 268 30.56 1.54 -15.32
N SER A 269 30.53 2.84 -15.03
CA SER A 269 31.41 3.84 -15.69
C SER A 269 32.88 3.74 -15.33
N GLY A 270 33.23 2.92 -14.36
CA GLY A 270 34.59 2.67 -13.89
C GLY A 270 34.93 1.19 -13.81
N SER A 271 35.87 0.83 -12.94
CA SER A 271 36.17 -0.58 -12.62
C SER A 271 35.00 -1.20 -11.86
N GLY A 272 34.50 -2.34 -12.32
CA GLY A 272 33.40 -3.06 -11.67
C GLY A 272 32.89 -4.21 -12.55
N THR A 273 31.88 -4.91 -12.07
CA THR A 273 31.23 -6.00 -12.79
C THR A 273 29.83 -5.58 -13.23
N THR A 274 29.46 -5.91 -14.48
CA THR A 274 28.11 -5.61 -15.00
C THR A 274 27.06 -6.48 -14.28
N ALA A 275 25.96 -5.87 -13.91
CA ALA A 275 24.82 -6.57 -13.33
C ALA A 275 24.10 -7.44 -14.38
N THR A 276 23.40 -8.46 -13.88
CA THR A 276 22.60 -9.38 -14.70
C THR A 276 21.18 -9.49 -14.14
N ALA A 277 20.21 -9.63 -15.04
CA ALA A 277 18.81 -9.81 -14.67
C ALA A 277 18.07 -10.67 -15.70
N ILE A 278 16.98 -11.26 -15.28
CA ILE A 278 16.07 -12.03 -16.14
C ILE A 278 14.65 -11.44 -16.05
N ALA A 279 13.94 -11.44 -17.17
CA ALA A 279 12.54 -11.00 -17.24
C ALA A 279 11.60 -12.22 -17.21
N GLY A 280 10.42 -12.06 -16.60
CA GLY A 280 9.30 -13.00 -16.69
C GLY A 280 8.12 -12.35 -17.43
N ILE A 281 7.42 -13.14 -18.25
CA ILE A 281 6.27 -12.66 -19.04
C ILE A 281 5.00 -13.41 -18.63
N THR A 282 3.86 -12.72 -18.73
CA THR A 282 2.53 -13.29 -18.61
C THR A 282 1.63 -12.67 -19.68
N SER A 283 0.98 -13.50 -20.49
CA SER A 283 0.09 -13.05 -21.58
C SER A 283 0.73 -12.03 -22.53
N GLY A 284 2.01 -12.24 -22.86
CA GLY A 284 2.73 -11.38 -23.81
C GLY A 284 3.24 -10.04 -23.23
N VAL A 285 3.15 -9.84 -21.92
CA VAL A 285 3.58 -8.65 -21.19
C VAL A 285 4.68 -9.01 -20.20
N VAL A 286 5.72 -8.20 -20.06
CA VAL A 286 6.73 -8.37 -19.00
C VAL A 286 6.11 -8.01 -17.65
N THR A 287 6.00 -8.99 -16.76
CA THR A 287 5.35 -8.83 -15.44
C THR A 287 6.32 -8.89 -14.28
N SER A 288 7.54 -9.37 -14.49
CA SER A 288 8.58 -9.41 -13.45
C SER A 288 9.97 -9.24 -14.03
N ILE A 289 10.88 -8.65 -13.26
CA ILE A 289 12.32 -8.62 -13.52
C ILE A 289 13.03 -9.03 -12.24
N THR A 290 13.88 -10.05 -12.33
CA THR A 290 14.68 -10.53 -11.21
C THR A 290 16.15 -10.24 -11.47
N VAL A 291 16.80 -9.48 -10.58
CA VAL A 291 18.25 -9.24 -10.62
C VAL A 291 18.92 -10.53 -10.15
N THR A 292 19.72 -11.16 -11.03
CA THR A 292 20.46 -12.40 -10.78
C THR A 292 21.88 -12.13 -10.29
N GLY A 293 22.41 -10.95 -10.61
CA GLY A 293 23.68 -10.44 -10.11
C GLY A 293 23.66 -8.93 -10.09
N GLY A 294 23.86 -8.30 -8.94
CA GLY A 294 23.78 -6.85 -8.78
C GLY A 294 24.92 -6.07 -9.44
N GLY A 295 25.99 -6.76 -9.85
CA GLY A 295 27.22 -6.11 -10.31
C GLY A 295 27.94 -5.32 -9.21
N THR A 296 28.93 -4.54 -9.58
CA THR A 296 29.69 -3.66 -8.65
C THR A 296 30.14 -2.39 -9.35
N GLY A 297 30.45 -1.33 -8.60
CA GLY A 297 31.08 -0.12 -9.12
C GLY A 297 30.13 0.87 -9.81
N TYR A 298 28.82 0.73 -9.63
CA TYR A 298 27.87 1.69 -10.15
C TYR A 298 27.84 2.97 -9.32
N THR A 299 28.09 4.11 -9.96
CA THR A 299 28.02 5.44 -9.32
C THR A 299 26.66 6.12 -9.50
N GLY A 300 25.83 5.61 -10.42
CA GLY A 300 24.47 6.04 -10.69
C GLY A 300 23.67 4.91 -11.30
N ALA A 301 22.34 5.03 -11.35
CA ALA A 301 21.47 4.02 -11.95
C ALA A 301 21.81 3.83 -13.44
N PRO A 302 22.21 2.62 -13.87
CA PRO A 302 22.54 2.38 -15.28
C PRO A 302 21.27 2.33 -16.14
N ALA A 303 21.44 2.55 -17.43
CA ALA A 303 20.40 2.26 -18.41
C ALA A 303 20.13 0.75 -18.46
N VAL A 304 18.84 0.39 -18.45
CA VAL A 304 18.37 -0.98 -18.59
C VAL A 304 17.47 -1.06 -19.82
N THR A 305 17.82 -1.91 -20.74
CA THR A 305 17.05 -2.13 -21.97
C THR A 305 16.57 -3.58 -22.07
N MET A 306 15.39 -3.75 -22.63
CA MET A 306 14.83 -5.05 -23.01
C MET A 306 15.02 -5.26 -24.50
N SER A 307 15.26 -6.49 -24.94
CA SER A 307 15.22 -6.80 -26.37
C SER A 307 13.86 -6.41 -26.97
N SER A 308 13.86 -5.99 -28.23
CA SER A 308 12.66 -5.53 -28.93
C SER A 308 11.54 -6.58 -28.88
N ALA A 309 10.31 -6.12 -28.71
CA ALA A 309 9.14 -6.98 -28.88
C ALA A 309 9.05 -7.46 -30.35
N PRO A 310 8.44 -8.62 -30.61
CA PRO A 310 8.13 -9.07 -31.98
C PRO A 310 7.33 -8.05 -32.78
N ALA A 311 7.30 -8.20 -34.08
CA ALA A 311 6.57 -7.29 -34.99
C ALA A 311 5.11 -7.10 -34.54
N GLY A 312 4.70 -5.84 -34.43
CA GLY A 312 3.37 -5.47 -33.89
C GLY A 312 3.29 -5.37 -32.37
N GLY A 313 4.35 -5.73 -31.63
CA GLY A 313 4.44 -5.55 -30.18
C GLY A 313 5.07 -4.22 -29.79
N VAL A 314 4.98 -3.88 -28.50
CA VAL A 314 5.59 -2.71 -27.88
C VAL A 314 6.70 -3.16 -26.93
N THR A 315 7.90 -2.62 -27.09
CA THR A 315 9.03 -2.94 -26.20
C THR A 315 8.78 -2.38 -24.80
N GLY A 316 9.00 -3.23 -23.77
CA GLY A 316 8.90 -2.83 -22.38
C GLY A 316 10.03 -1.88 -21.96
N THR A 317 9.81 -1.12 -20.90
CA THR A 317 10.80 -0.23 -20.29
C THR A 317 10.93 -0.50 -18.80
N SER A 318 12.12 -0.24 -18.25
CA SER A 318 12.41 -0.47 -16.84
C SER A 318 13.45 0.50 -16.30
N THR A 319 13.49 0.65 -14.97
CA THR A 319 14.44 1.52 -14.27
C THR A 319 15.19 0.72 -13.19
N ALA A 320 16.52 0.86 -13.16
CA ALA A 320 17.36 0.26 -12.12
C ALA A 320 17.41 1.13 -10.86
N TYR A 321 17.50 0.48 -9.69
CA TYR A 321 17.68 1.11 -8.39
C TYR A 321 18.93 0.55 -7.73
N LEU A 322 19.79 1.46 -7.29
CA LEU A 322 21.03 1.11 -6.61
C LEU A 322 20.79 0.74 -5.14
N ALA A 323 21.67 -0.09 -4.61
CA ALA A 323 21.71 -0.42 -3.18
C ALA A 323 22.30 0.75 -2.39
N THR A 324 21.46 1.73 -2.09
CA THR A 324 21.82 2.84 -1.21
C THR A 324 21.58 2.47 0.26
N PRO A 325 22.37 3.03 1.21
CA PRO A 325 22.16 2.77 2.63
C PRO A 325 20.81 3.28 3.15
N THR A 326 20.28 4.32 2.52
CA THR A 326 18.97 4.92 2.82
C THR A 326 18.22 5.21 1.55
N GLY A 327 16.91 5.27 1.60
CA GLY A 327 16.07 5.59 0.45
C GLY A 327 14.59 5.40 0.76
N LYS A 328 13.78 5.26 -0.29
CA LYS A 328 12.33 5.11 -0.20
C LYS A 328 11.89 3.75 -0.70
N GLY A 329 11.11 3.07 0.11
CA GLY A 329 10.31 1.91 -0.24
C GLY A 329 8.84 2.30 -0.35
N SER A 330 7.96 1.30 -0.34
CA SER A 330 6.52 1.49 -0.34
C SER A 330 5.84 0.53 0.63
N SER A 331 4.75 0.99 1.24
CA SER A 331 3.94 0.20 2.16
C SER A 331 2.46 0.49 2.00
N ALA A 332 1.64 -0.40 2.50
CA ALA A 332 0.23 -0.17 2.71
C ALA A 332 -0.11 -0.47 4.17
N SER A 333 -0.87 0.41 4.80
CA SER A 333 -1.28 0.28 6.20
C SER A 333 -2.79 0.31 6.29
N ILE A 334 -3.37 -0.61 7.05
CA ILE A 334 -4.79 -0.64 7.38
C ILE A 334 -4.99 -0.25 8.84
N SER A 335 -5.98 0.59 9.10
CA SER A 335 -6.42 0.91 10.47
C SER A 335 -7.26 -0.21 11.07
N GLU A 336 -7.51 -0.15 12.36
CA GLU A 336 -8.46 -1.04 13.02
C GLU A 336 -9.84 -0.94 12.37
N GLY A 337 -10.50 -2.09 12.17
CA GLY A 337 -11.81 -2.13 11.53
C GLY A 337 -12.49 -3.48 11.65
N VAL A 338 -13.71 -3.59 11.13
CA VAL A 338 -14.50 -4.81 11.06
C VAL A 338 -14.83 -5.11 9.61
N PHE A 339 -14.62 -6.35 9.21
CA PHE A 339 -14.93 -6.87 7.87
C PHE A 339 -15.88 -8.05 7.96
N TYR A 340 -16.79 -8.16 6.99
CA TYR A 340 -17.66 -9.30 6.84
C TYR A 340 -16.99 -10.34 5.94
N VAL A 341 -16.58 -11.46 6.51
CA VAL A 341 -15.82 -12.50 5.80
C VAL A 341 -16.34 -13.89 6.20
N ASN A 342 -16.67 -14.69 5.21
CA ASN A 342 -17.12 -16.07 5.38
C ASN A 342 -18.24 -16.22 6.43
N GLY A 343 -19.23 -15.32 6.39
CA GLY A 343 -20.36 -15.35 7.30
C GLY A 343 -20.08 -14.82 8.70
N ASN A 344 -18.92 -14.20 8.94
CA ASN A 344 -18.50 -13.69 10.24
C ASN A 344 -18.09 -12.21 10.15
N PHE A 345 -18.40 -11.44 11.20
CA PHE A 345 -17.89 -10.10 11.39
C PHE A 345 -16.55 -10.17 12.13
N ILE A 346 -15.46 -9.98 11.41
CA ILE A 346 -14.11 -10.17 11.93
C ILE A 346 -13.46 -8.82 12.16
N LYS A 347 -13.04 -8.58 13.41
CA LYS A 347 -12.24 -7.41 13.77
C LYS A 347 -10.80 -7.62 13.32
N THR A 348 -10.25 -6.66 12.60
CA THR A 348 -8.81 -6.57 12.30
C THR A 348 -8.18 -5.45 13.09
N LEU A 349 -6.99 -5.68 13.59
CA LEU A 349 -6.16 -4.64 14.20
C LEU A 349 -5.42 -3.86 13.12
N ALA A 350 -4.83 -2.73 13.48
CA ALA A 350 -3.97 -1.98 12.58
C ALA A 350 -2.76 -2.82 12.14
N GLN A 351 -2.51 -2.87 10.84
CA GLN A 351 -1.44 -3.65 10.23
C GLN A 351 -0.75 -2.85 9.12
N THR A 352 0.51 -3.17 8.85
CA THR A 352 1.26 -2.59 7.75
C THR A 352 1.96 -3.70 6.97
N VAL A 353 1.81 -3.69 5.66
CA VAL A 353 2.53 -4.56 4.73
C VAL A 353 3.50 -3.75 3.87
N ILE A 354 4.72 -4.23 3.74
CA ILE A 354 5.72 -3.64 2.86
C ILE A 354 5.46 -4.12 1.44
N LEU A 355 5.21 -3.18 0.53
CA LEU A 355 4.97 -3.48 -0.88
C LEU A 355 6.28 -3.73 -1.61
N ASP A 356 7.14 -2.73 -1.67
CA ASP A 356 8.49 -2.83 -2.16
C ASP A 356 9.48 -2.32 -1.11
N LYS A 357 10.49 -3.13 -0.79
CA LYS A 357 11.46 -2.78 0.23
C LYS A 357 12.26 -1.53 -0.12
N TYR A 358 12.63 -1.37 -1.40
CA TYR A 358 13.61 -0.40 -1.87
C TYR A 358 13.15 0.39 -3.10
N ALA A 359 11.84 0.37 -3.41
CA ALA A 359 11.26 1.13 -4.51
C ALA A 359 9.89 1.68 -4.12
N ASN A 360 9.52 2.79 -4.73
CA ASN A 360 8.29 3.54 -4.43
C ASN A 360 7.25 3.50 -5.56
N ILE A 361 7.40 2.57 -6.51
CA ILE A 361 6.47 2.35 -7.63
C ILE A 361 5.90 0.92 -7.60
N PRO A 362 5.17 0.54 -6.53
CA PRO A 362 4.64 -0.82 -6.39
C PRO A 362 3.58 -1.14 -7.44
N THR A 363 3.47 -2.43 -7.79
CA THR A 363 2.44 -2.97 -8.67
C THR A 363 1.88 -4.25 -8.05
N TYR A 364 0.80 -4.11 -7.26
CA TYR A 364 0.23 -5.18 -6.46
C TYR A 364 -1.28 -5.01 -6.26
N ARG A 365 -1.93 -6.14 -6.00
CA ARG A 365 -3.24 -6.22 -5.36
C ARG A 365 -3.02 -6.31 -3.85
N ILE A 366 -3.67 -5.49 -3.07
CA ILE A 366 -3.52 -5.37 -1.62
C ILE A 366 -4.87 -5.68 -0.99
N GLY A 367 -4.88 -6.56 0.00
CA GLY A 367 -6.11 -7.00 0.62
C GLY A 367 -5.88 -7.80 1.89
N LEU A 368 -6.95 -8.37 2.40
CA LEU A 368 -6.95 -9.17 3.62
C LEU A 368 -7.05 -10.66 3.26
N SER A 369 -6.21 -11.46 3.87
CA SER A 369 -6.33 -12.93 3.86
C SER A 369 -6.98 -13.40 5.13
N ALA A 370 -8.00 -14.25 5.03
CA ALA A 370 -8.65 -14.88 6.17
C ALA A 370 -7.86 -16.12 6.60
N ILE A 371 -7.62 -16.23 7.91
CA ILE A 371 -6.93 -17.36 8.53
C ILE A 371 -7.81 -17.93 9.62
N GLU A 372 -8.05 -19.22 9.57
CA GLU A 372 -8.81 -19.97 10.56
C GLU A 372 -7.86 -20.88 11.36
N THR A 373 -7.92 -20.83 12.66
CA THR A 373 -7.10 -21.67 13.53
C THR A 373 -7.88 -22.11 14.75
N ILE A 374 -7.58 -23.30 15.25
CA ILE A 374 -8.04 -23.76 16.57
C ILE A 374 -6.93 -23.45 17.56
N VAL A 375 -7.27 -22.78 18.65
CA VAL A 375 -6.34 -22.38 19.72
C VAL A 375 -6.76 -23.07 21.01
N GLY A 376 -5.90 -23.94 21.51
CA GLY A 376 -6.08 -24.59 22.81
C GLY A 376 -5.22 -23.95 23.90
N SER A 377 -5.42 -24.38 25.13
CA SER A 377 -4.71 -23.87 26.32
C SER A 377 -3.19 -24.06 26.29
N GLY A 378 -2.69 -25.01 25.49
CA GLY A 378 -1.25 -25.19 25.27
C GLY A 378 -0.61 -24.07 24.43
N ALA A 379 -1.39 -23.44 23.53
CA ALA A 379 -0.96 -22.32 22.71
C ALA A 379 -1.28 -20.95 23.34
N ASP A 380 -2.34 -20.90 24.16
CA ASP A 380 -2.76 -19.69 24.87
C ASP A 380 -3.13 -20.04 26.32
N THR A 381 -2.24 -19.73 27.26
CA THR A 381 -2.40 -20.03 28.67
C THR A 381 -3.53 -19.24 29.34
N THR A 382 -4.09 -18.20 28.70
CA THR A 382 -5.28 -17.49 29.19
C THR A 382 -6.54 -18.35 29.13
N LEU A 383 -6.50 -19.48 28.41
CA LEU A 383 -7.57 -20.46 28.32
C LEU A 383 -7.54 -21.49 29.45
N LEU A 384 -6.57 -21.41 30.35
CA LEU A 384 -6.58 -22.19 31.61
C LEU A 384 -7.62 -21.62 32.58
N ASP A 385 -8.12 -22.48 33.45
CA ASP A 385 -9.06 -22.07 34.49
C ASP A 385 -8.41 -21.01 35.42
N ASN A 386 -9.03 -19.85 35.51
CA ASN A 386 -8.54 -18.71 36.28
C ASN A 386 -9.10 -18.63 37.71
N ALA A 387 -9.90 -19.61 38.13
CA ALA A 387 -10.52 -19.63 39.47
C ALA A 387 -9.48 -19.99 40.54
N GLN A 388 -8.73 -18.99 41.02
CA GLN A 388 -7.76 -19.17 42.10
C GLN A 388 -8.43 -19.70 43.37
N GLY A 389 -7.80 -20.70 43.97
CA GLY A 389 -8.33 -21.34 45.21
C GLY A 389 -9.33 -22.48 44.95
N SER A 390 -9.68 -22.77 43.69
CA SER A 390 -10.45 -23.97 43.34
C SER A 390 -9.55 -25.15 43.03
N SER A 391 -10.09 -26.37 43.09
CA SER A 391 -9.38 -27.60 42.73
C SER A 391 -9.04 -27.68 41.25
N ASN A 392 -9.72 -26.91 40.40
CA ASN A 392 -9.54 -26.88 38.95
C ASN A 392 -8.66 -25.73 38.49
N PHE A 393 -8.08 -24.91 39.37
CA PHE A 393 -7.20 -23.80 39.00
C PHE A 393 -6.11 -24.29 38.03
N ALA A 394 -5.91 -23.53 36.94
CA ALA A 394 -4.98 -23.83 35.86
C ALA A 394 -5.28 -25.12 35.06
N ALA A 395 -6.47 -25.72 35.21
CA ALA A 395 -6.88 -26.83 34.35
C ALA A 395 -7.15 -26.35 32.92
N PRO A 396 -6.87 -27.18 31.88
CA PRO A 396 -7.14 -26.83 30.49
C PRO A 396 -8.64 -26.55 30.25
N GLY A 397 -8.95 -25.43 29.63
CA GLY A 397 -10.28 -25.08 29.13
C GLY A 397 -10.59 -25.63 27.75
N ALA A 398 -11.78 -25.34 27.23
CA ALA A 398 -12.16 -25.68 25.87
C ALA A 398 -11.32 -24.92 24.83
N ASP A 399 -11.12 -25.49 23.65
CA ASP A 399 -10.47 -24.84 22.54
C ASP A 399 -11.32 -23.70 21.95
N ARG A 400 -10.68 -22.79 21.23
CA ARG A 400 -11.32 -21.65 20.56
C ARG A 400 -11.07 -21.67 19.07
N LEU A 401 -12.12 -21.53 18.27
CA LEU A 401 -11.98 -21.22 16.86
C LEU A 401 -11.62 -19.73 16.71
N LYS A 402 -10.42 -19.45 16.22
CA LYS A 402 -9.91 -18.10 15.97
C LYS A 402 -9.98 -17.80 14.49
N LEU A 403 -10.64 -16.69 14.16
CA LEU A 403 -10.67 -16.11 12.83
C LEU A 403 -9.85 -14.82 12.86
N ALA A 404 -8.89 -14.72 11.95
CA ALA A 404 -8.01 -13.55 11.86
C ALA A 404 -7.91 -13.06 10.41
N LEU A 405 -7.78 -11.76 10.23
CA LEU A 405 -7.53 -11.14 8.94
C LEU A 405 -6.11 -10.59 8.94
N THR A 406 -5.33 -10.98 7.94
CA THR A 406 -3.95 -10.52 7.76
C THR A 406 -3.83 -9.70 6.49
N LEU A 407 -3.30 -8.47 6.62
CA LEU A 407 -3.03 -7.61 5.49
C LEU A 407 -1.89 -8.19 4.65
N GLY A 408 -2.14 -8.38 3.37
CA GLY A 408 -1.19 -8.96 2.43
C GLY A 408 -1.19 -8.29 1.08
N LYS A 409 -0.26 -8.72 0.23
CA LYS A 409 -0.17 -8.32 -1.17
C LYS A 409 -0.11 -9.55 -2.07
N LYS A 410 -0.72 -9.46 -3.25
CA LYS A 410 -0.60 -10.44 -4.35
C LYS A 410 -0.19 -9.72 -5.63
N THR A 411 0.43 -10.43 -6.56
CA THR A 411 0.72 -9.88 -7.90
C THR A 411 -0.59 -9.69 -8.68
N LEU A 412 -0.59 -8.83 -9.69
CA LEU A 412 -1.77 -8.61 -10.54
C LEU A 412 -2.23 -9.89 -11.26
N ALA A 413 -1.28 -10.75 -11.62
CA ALA A 413 -1.54 -12.00 -12.33
C ALA A 413 -2.03 -13.14 -11.42
N SER A 414 -2.03 -12.97 -10.11
CA SER A 414 -2.53 -13.99 -9.18
C SER A 414 -4.04 -14.18 -9.34
N ILE A 415 -4.47 -15.41 -9.59
CA ILE A 415 -5.88 -15.79 -9.75
C ILE A 415 -6.44 -16.55 -8.55
N ASP A 416 -5.59 -16.97 -7.62
CA ASP A 416 -6.02 -17.65 -6.40
C ASP A 416 -6.45 -16.63 -5.35
N ASP A 417 -7.77 -16.44 -5.25
CA ASP A 417 -8.41 -15.51 -4.34
C ASP A 417 -9.35 -16.20 -3.34
N SER A 418 -9.23 -17.52 -3.15
CA SER A 418 -10.15 -18.28 -2.29
C SER A 418 -10.34 -17.66 -0.90
N ASP A 419 -9.28 -17.11 -0.33
CA ASP A 419 -9.27 -16.49 1.00
C ASP A 419 -8.67 -15.07 1.01
N PHE A 420 -8.60 -14.42 -0.17
CA PHE A 420 -8.02 -13.10 -0.32
C PHE A 420 -9.06 -12.08 -0.80
N TYR A 421 -9.27 -11.04 -0.01
CA TYR A 421 -10.23 -9.97 -0.26
C TYR A 421 -9.50 -8.70 -0.64
N GLU A 422 -9.49 -8.39 -1.95
CA GLU A 422 -8.80 -7.22 -2.49
C GLU A 422 -9.51 -5.92 -2.07
N ILE A 423 -8.78 -5.03 -1.41
CA ILE A 423 -9.27 -3.71 -0.98
C ILE A 423 -8.69 -2.60 -1.85
N LEU A 424 -7.42 -2.73 -2.24
CA LEU A 424 -6.70 -1.73 -3.00
C LEU A 424 -5.91 -2.41 -4.13
N ARG A 425 -5.91 -1.78 -5.31
CA ARG A 425 -5.01 -2.15 -6.40
C ARG A 425 -4.12 -0.97 -6.75
N VAL A 426 -2.85 -1.25 -6.89
CA VAL A 426 -1.82 -0.26 -7.23
C VAL A 426 -1.04 -0.76 -8.44
N GLU A 427 -0.89 0.07 -9.45
CA GLU A 427 -0.13 -0.21 -10.66
C GLU A 427 0.86 0.93 -10.89
N LEU A 428 2.15 0.60 -10.90
CA LEU A 428 3.24 1.58 -11.02
C LEU A 428 3.11 2.76 -10.03
N GLY A 429 2.74 2.46 -8.78
CA GLY A 429 2.54 3.45 -7.74
C GLY A 429 1.21 4.22 -7.80
N ILE A 430 0.37 3.97 -8.80
CA ILE A 430 -0.92 4.64 -8.98
C ILE A 430 -2.04 3.72 -8.47
N LYS A 431 -2.94 4.27 -7.65
CA LYS A 431 -4.14 3.54 -7.22
C LYS A 431 -5.10 3.37 -8.39
N THR A 432 -5.38 2.15 -8.80
CA THR A 432 -6.35 1.83 -9.86
C THR A 432 -7.69 1.34 -9.31
N LYS A 433 -7.71 0.83 -8.06
CA LYS A 433 -8.93 0.46 -7.34
C LYS A 433 -8.76 0.79 -5.85
N ASP A 434 -9.76 1.35 -5.21
CA ASP A 434 -9.75 1.72 -3.79
C ASP A 434 -11.15 1.57 -3.20
N ILE A 435 -11.39 0.52 -2.40
CA ILE A 435 -12.68 0.21 -1.78
C ILE A 435 -12.77 0.95 -0.44
N LYS A 436 -13.44 2.09 -0.42
CA LYS A 436 -13.57 2.95 0.76
C LYS A 436 -14.85 2.74 1.54
N VAL A 437 -15.89 2.24 0.89
CA VAL A 437 -17.23 2.10 1.44
C VAL A 437 -17.64 0.64 1.56
N PRO A 438 -18.62 0.30 2.42
CA PRO A 438 -19.19 -1.04 2.46
C PRO A 438 -19.75 -1.44 1.10
N ILE A 439 -19.56 -2.71 0.74
CA ILE A 439 -20.17 -3.30 -0.45
C ILE A 439 -21.34 -4.16 0.02
N TYR A 440 -22.55 -3.81 -0.45
CA TYR A 440 -23.75 -4.51 -0.09
C TYR A 440 -24.09 -5.58 -1.13
N SER A 441 -24.90 -6.57 -0.75
CA SER A 441 -25.39 -7.62 -1.65
C SER A 441 -26.77 -7.23 -2.24
N VAL A 442 -27.84 -7.73 -1.66
CA VAL A 442 -29.21 -7.48 -2.14
C VAL A 442 -29.62 -6.00 -2.02
N LEU A 443 -29.11 -5.28 -0.99
CA LEU A 443 -29.41 -3.87 -0.81
C LEU A 443 -28.84 -3.00 -1.95
N GLU A 444 -27.67 -3.35 -2.47
CA GLU A 444 -27.05 -2.61 -3.60
C GLU A 444 -27.97 -2.64 -4.84
N GLU A 445 -28.49 -3.82 -5.18
CA GLU A 445 -29.43 -3.96 -6.31
C GLU A 445 -30.74 -3.18 -6.08
N THR A 446 -31.26 -3.20 -4.86
CA THR A 446 -32.47 -2.47 -4.51
C THR A 446 -32.26 -0.95 -4.61
N PHE A 447 -31.14 -0.44 -4.12
CA PHE A 447 -30.80 0.97 -4.22
C PHE A 447 -30.50 1.38 -5.66
N ALA A 448 -29.78 0.54 -6.42
CA ALA A 448 -29.52 0.81 -7.84
C ALA A 448 -30.82 0.93 -8.62
N ARG A 449 -31.74 -0.02 -8.47
CA ARG A 449 -33.06 0.02 -9.13
C ARG A 449 -33.83 1.28 -8.76
N ARG A 450 -33.90 1.64 -7.46
CA ARG A 450 -34.56 2.88 -7.02
C ARG A 450 -33.93 4.13 -7.61
N THR A 451 -32.61 4.22 -7.58
CA THR A 451 -31.88 5.35 -8.16
C THR A 451 -32.16 5.46 -9.65
N PHE A 452 -32.19 4.33 -10.35
CA PHE A 452 -32.49 4.32 -11.78
C PHE A 452 -33.94 4.70 -12.09
N ASP A 453 -34.88 4.20 -11.29
CA ASP A 453 -36.31 4.53 -11.44
C ASP A 453 -36.61 6.01 -11.17
N GLU A 454 -35.87 6.64 -10.22
CA GLU A 454 -36.06 8.04 -9.85
C GLU A 454 -35.33 9.02 -10.78
N SER A 455 -34.08 8.69 -11.19
CA SER A 455 -33.17 9.62 -11.84
C SER A 455 -32.59 9.15 -13.17
N GLY A 456 -32.80 7.88 -13.52
CA GLY A 456 -32.14 7.27 -14.68
C GLY A 456 -30.63 7.16 -14.50
N SER A 457 -29.91 7.09 -15.63
CA SER A 457 -28.45 7.15 -15.61
C SER A 457 -28.00 8.61 -15.65
N TYR A 458 -27.09 9.03 -14.76
CA TYR A 458 -26.62 10.42 -14.69
C TYR A 458 -25.15 10.51 -14.25
N THR A 459 -24.53 11.67 -14.52
CA THR A 459 -23.14 11.95 -14.18
C THR A 459 -23.08 12.97 -13.06
N VAL A 460 -22.37 12.63 -11.98
CA VAL A 460 -22.12 13.53 -10.82
C VAL A 460 -20.86 14.36 -11.06
N ARG A 461 -19.81 13.75 -11.55
CA ARG A 461 -18.54 14.38 -11.91
C ARG A 461 -18.17 13.92 -13.32
N ALA A 462 -18.06 14.86 -14.24
CA ALA A 462 -17.80 14.53 -15.64
C ALA A 462 -16.46 13.80 -15.82
N HIS A 463 -16.49 12.78 -16.67
CA HIS A 463 -15.30 12.14 -17.21
C HIS A 463 -14.84 12.97 -18.42
N ASN A 464 -14.02 14.00 -18.17
CA ASN A 464 -13.51 14.84 -19.24
C ASN A 464 -12.59 14.04 -20.16
N ILE A 465 -12.74 14.28 -21.45
CA ILE A 465 -11.94 13.60 -22.48
C ILE A 465 -10.94 14.61 -23.05
N GLN A 466 -9.67 14.23 -23.05
CA GLN A 466 -8.60 15.00 -23.68
C GLN A 466 -7.93 14.14 -24.74
N LEU A 467 -7.71 14.72 -25.90
CA LEU A 467 -6.95 14.07 -26.97
C LEU A 467 -5.50 14.58 -26.95
N LYS A 468 -4.55 13.66 -26.90
CA LYS A 468 -3.11 13.92 -26.97
C LYS A 468 -2.44 13.01 -27.98
N ASP A 469 -1.30 13.43 -28.50
CA ASP A 469 -0.44 12.56 -29.30
C ASP A 469 0.13 11.45 -28.39
N ASP A 470 0.21 10.21 -28.92
CA ASP A 470 0.92 9.15 -28.22
C ASP A 470 2.43 9.40 -28.37
N PRO A 471 3.17 9.64 -27.26
CA PRO A 471 4.61 9.90 -27.33
C PRO A 471 5.42 8.69 -27.82
N ASN A 472 4.82 7.49 -27.82
CA ASN A 472 5.48 6.24 -28.18
C ASN A 472 5.08 5.72 -29.58
N ASP A 473 3.99 6.26 -30.17
CA ASP A 473 3.49 5.80 -31.47
C ASP A 473 2.81 6.94 -32.23
N ALA A 474 3.51 7.46 -33.24
CA ALA A 474 3.04 8.56 -34.10
C ALA A 474 1.78 8.23 -34.91
N SER A 475 1.42 6.94 -35.04
CA SER A 475 0.20 6.50 -35.73
C SER A 475 -1.03 6.54 -34.86
N LYS A 476 -0.89 6.85 -33.54
CA LYS A 476 -1.97 6.80 -32.55
C LYS A 476 -2.16 8.11 -31.81
N PHE A 477 -3.37 8.28 -31.29
CA PHE A 477 -3.70 9.25 -30.26
C PHE A 477 -3.87 8.56 -28.92
N LEU A 478 -3.61 9.29 -27.85
CA LEU A 478 -4.04 8.96 -26.49
C LEU A 478 -5.31 9.75 -26.19
N VAL A 479 -6.42 9.04 -26.10
CA VAL A 479 -7.65 9.58 -25.50
C VAL A 479 -7.51 9.41 -24.00
N ARG A 480 -7.30 10.51 -23.29
CA ARG A 480 -7.22 10.52 -21.83
C ARG A 480 -8.61 10.78 -21.27
N LEU A 481 -9.10 9.82 -20.49
CA LEU A 481 -10.34 9.93 -19.73
C LEU A 481 -9.97 10.34 -18.30
N ASP A 482 -10.35 11.55 -17.90
CA ASP A 482 -10.11 12.04 -16.54
C ASP A 482 -11.00 11.34 -15.50
N PRO A 483 -10.58 11.31 -14.22
CA PRO A 483 -11.38 10.75 -13.14
C PRO A 483 -12.76 11.38 -13.07
N GLY A 484 -13.78 10.56 -13.00
CA GLY A 484 -15.18 10.99 -12.94
C GLY A 484 -16.03 10.04 -12.13
N LYS A 485 -17.29 10.42 -11.92
CA LYS A 485 -18.28 9.64 -11.18
C LYS A 485 -19.63 9.72 -11.88
N SER A 486 -20.22 8.57 -12.17
CA SER A 486 -21.51 8.43 -12.83
C SER A 486 -22.34 7.32 -12.18
N PHE A 487 -23.65 7.43 -12.29
CA PHE A 487 -24.56 6.33 -11.99
C PHE A 487 -25.08 5.76 -13.32
N ILE A 488 -24.82 4.47 -13.55
CA ILE A 488 -25.22 3.75 -14.76
C ILE A 488 -26.17 2.64 -14.34
N GLU A 489 -27.40 2.68 -14.82
CA GLU A 489 -28.48 1.78 -14.37
C GLU A 489 -28.64 1.78 -12.85
N GLY A 490 -28.37 2.94 -12.22
CA GLY A 490 -28.41 3.13 -10.77
C GLY A 490 -27.18 2.66 -10.00
N TYR A 491 -26.26 1.92 -10.63
CA TYR A 491 -25.01 1.51 -10.02
C TYR A 491 -23.98 2.63 -10.10
N GLU A 492 -23.24 2.82 -9.01
CA GLU A 492 -22.15 3.79 -8.95
C GLU A 492 -20.95 3.31 -9.75
N PHE A 493 -20.51 4.15 -10.68
CA PHE A 493 -19.25 3.97 -11.42
C PHE A 493 -18.34 5.17 -11.17
N GLU A 494 -17.20 4.93 -10.52
CA GLU A 494 -16.20 5.96 -10.25
C GLU A 494 -14.82 5.53 -10.75
N THR A 495 -14.16 6.42 -11.51
CA THR A 495 -12.75 6.29 -11.86
C THR A 495 -11.93 7.24 -11.01
N ILE A 496 -10.80 6.76 -10.46
CA ILE A 496 -9.94 7.52 -9.55
C ILE A 496 -8.62 7.97 -10.18
N VAL A 497 -8.30 7.46 -11.37
CA VAL A 497 -7.10 7.82 -12.15
C VAL A 497 -7.47 8.13 -13.59
N THR A 498 -6.65 8.98 -14.23
CA THR A 498 -6.77 9.20 -15.67
C THR A 498 -6.44 7.93 -16.43
N THR A 499 -7.36 7.48 -17.27
CA THR A 499 -7.20 6.26 -18.08
C THR A 499 -6.82 6.65 -19.51
N PRO A 500 -5.61 6.31 -19.99
CA PRO A 500 -5.22 6.52 -21.39
C PRO A 500 -5.75 5.38 -22.26
N ILE A 501 -6.45 5.72 -23.33
CA ILE A 501 -6.93 4.78 -24.33
C ILE A 501 -6.24 5.10 -25.66
N ARG A 502 -5.54 4.13 -26.23
CA ARG A 502 -4.88 4.29 -27.53
C ARG A 502 -5.89 4.10 -28.65
N VAL A 503 -5.97 5.07 -29.54
CA VAL A 503 -6.87 5.08 -30.70
C VAL A 503 -6.06 5.37 -31.95
N ASP A 504 -6.30 4.63 -33.02
CA ASP A 504 -5.62 4.86 -34.31
C ASP A 504 -6.00 6.24 -34.85
N ARG A 505 -5.01 6.95 -35.42
CA ARG A 505 -5.28 8.19 -36.12
C ARG A 505 -6.14 7.90 -37.36
N ALA A 506 -7.12 8.77 -37.63
CA ALA A 506 -7.84 8.73 -38.88
C ALA A 506 -6.84 8.82 -40.04
N ARG A 507 -7.00 7.97 -41.05
CA ARG A 507 -6.17 8.06 -42.26
C ARG A 507 -6.39 9.42 -42.90
N THR A 508 -5.34 10.19 -43.05
CA THR A 508 -5.32 11.31 -43.99
C THR A 508 -5.57 10.75 -45.38
N SER A 509 -6.39 11.40 -46.17
CA SER A 509 -6.84 11.07 -47.53
C SER A 509 -5.93 10.09 -48.29
N VAL A 510 -6.48 9.02 -48.81
CA VAL A 510 -5.84 8.18 -49.82
C VAL A 510 -5.98 8.93 -51.15
N ASN A 511 -4.86 9.40 -51.76
CA ASN A 511 -4.87 9.82 -53.14
C ASN A 511 -5.14 8.59 -54.02
N VAL A 512 -6.36 8.51 -54.54
CA VAL A 512 -6.69 7.55 -55.57
C VAL A 512 -6.20 8.18 -56.90
N ASN A 513 -5.03 7.78 -57.34
CA ASN A 513 -4.57 8.11 -58.68
C ASN A 513 -5.28 7.19 -59.66
N ASN A 514 -5.86 7.76 -60.73
CA ASN A 514 -6.63 7.09 -61.79
C ASN A 514 -7.99 6.59 -61.33
N PHE A 515 -8.92 7.51 -61.15
CA PHE A 515 -10.34 7.25 -61.18
C PHE A 515 -10.77 7.51 -62.62
N ASP A 516 -11.08 6.45 -63.42
CA ASP A 516 -11.75 6.54 -64.70
C ASP A 516 -13.27 6.72 -64.46
#